data_dbfde873007576843ed0cf68acb33eef
#
_entry.id   dbfde873007576843ed0cf68acb33eef
#
_cell.length_a   1.000
_cell.length_b   1.000
_cell.length_c   1.000
_cell.angle_alpha   90.00
_cell.angle_beta   90.00
_cell.angle_gamma   90.00
#
_symmetry.space_group_name_H-M   'P 1'
#
loop_
_entity.id
_entity.type
_entity.pdbx_description
1 polymer ?
#
loop_
_entity_poly.entity_id
_entity_poly.type
_entity_poly.pdbx_seq_one_letter_code
_entity_poly.pdbx_strand_id
1 'polypeptide(L)'
;MTDMHTAGGVTYQKVDQTYFEKRGLRRYAKVWSLWALGVGAVISGHYSGWNFGLGNGFGSMLIALFIIAAMYWGLIFSLAEMSPALPHTGAAYSFARSAMGPWGGMITGLAESIEYILTPAVIVFFIGSYLGAIFETGPEWQPGWWA
;
A
#
# COMPACT_ATOMS: atom_id res chain seq x y z
N MET A 1 27.55 20.45 19.19
CA MET A 1 28.18 19.72 18.06
C MET A 1 27.17 18.68 17.59
N THR A 2 26.63 18.84 16.40
CA THR A 2 25.67 17.91 15.81
C THR A 2 26.45 16.72 15.27
N ASP A 3 26.33 15.56 15.94
CA ASP A 3 26.93 14.31 15.46
C ASP A 3 26.27 13.94 14.12
N MET A 4 27.02 14.07 13.04
CA MET A 4 26.59 13.66 11.71
C MET A 4 27.10 12.25 11.41
N HIS A 5 26.23 11.40 10.92
CA HIS A 5 26.57 10.04 10.52
C HIS A 5 26.43 9.91 9.00
N THR A 6 27.46 9.43 8.32
CA THR A 6 27.44 9.24 6.87
C THR A 6 27.28 7.76 6.55
N ALA A 7 26.23 7.40 5.82
CA ALA A 7 26.00 6.05 5.33
C ALA A 7 25.51 6.09 3.89
N GLY A 8 26.08 5.26 3.01
CA GLY A 8 25.67 5.17 1.60
C GLY A 8 25.78 6.47 0.81
N GLY A 9 26.75 7.34 1.13
CA GLY A 9 26.95 8.63 0.45
C GLY A 9 26.00 9.75 0.91
N VAL A 10 25.17 9.50 1.92
CA VAL A 10 24.24 10.50 2.48
C VAL A 10 24.63 10.80 3.92
N THR A 11 24.66 12.07 4.27
CA THR A 11 24.97 12.53 5.64
C THR A 11 23.67 12.71 6.42
N TYR A 12 23.54 12.01 7.54
CA TYR A 12 22.38 12.08 8.42
C TYR A 12 22.69 12.92 9.65
N GLN A 13 21.73 13.76 10.01
CA GLN A 13 21.76 14.46 11.28
C GLN A 13 21.24 13.52 12.39
N LYS A 14 21.96 13.38 13.49
CA LYS A 14 21.50 12.63 14.66
C LYS A 14 20.28 13.33 15.24
N VAL A 15 19.16 12.67 15.27
CA VAL A 15 17.90 13.18 15.81
C VAL A 15 17.83 12.87 17.31
N ASP A 16 17.36 13.83 18.11
CA ASP A 16 17.18 13.67 19.55
C ASP A 16 16.17 12.54 19.85
N GLN A 17 16.41 11.75 20.89
CA GLN A 17 15.54 10.67 21.32
C GLN A 17 14.13 11.18 21.67
N THR A 18 14.01 12.36 22.22
CA THR A 18 12.73 13.03 22.49
C THR A 18 11.89 13.27 21.23
N TYR A 19 12.50 13.38 20.05
CA TYR A 19 11.80 13.48 18.78
C TYR A 19 11.02 12.21 18.45
N PHE A 20 11.61 11.05 18.69
CA PHE A 20 10.95 9.77 18.44
C PHE A 20 9.89 9.45 19.49
N GLU A 21 10.13 9.79 20.76
CA GLU A 21 9.15 9.59 21.83
C GLU A 21 7.88 10.41 21.63
N LYS A 22 8.01 11.68 21.20
CA LYS A 22 6.86 12.55 20.90
C LYS A 22 6.07 12.13 19.67
N ARG A 23 6.68 11.40 18.75
CA ARG A 23 6.07 10.94 17.47
C ARG A 23 5.79 9.45 17.43
N GLY A 24 6.00 8.75 18.54
CA GLY A 24 5.65 7.34 18.68
C GLY A 24 4.17 7.10 18.42
N LEU A 25 3.86 6.08 17.63
CA LEU A 25 2.48 5.66 17.37
C LEU A 25 1.84 5.16 18.67
N ARG A 26 0.67 5.71 19.00
CA ARG A 26 -0.12 5.22 20.12
C ARG A 26 -0.78 3.90 19.74
N ARG A 27 -0.58 2.87 20.54
CA ARG A 27 -1.21 1.55 20.36
C ARG A 27 -2.65 1.57 20.87
N TYR A 28 -3.60 1.95 20.03
CA TYR A 28 -5.04 1.89 20.39
C TYR A 28 -5.83 0.95 19.46
N ALA A 29 -5.31 0.62 18.27
CA ALA A 29 -5.97 -0.28 17.36
C ALA A 29 -5.87 -1.74 17.84
N LYS A 30 -7.02 -2.39 17.95
CA LYS A 30 -7.15 -3.80 18.30
C LYS A 30 -7.15 -4.67 17.04
N VAL A 31 -6.99 -5.98 17.19
CA VAL A 31 -6.93 -6.94 16.08
C VAL A 31 -8.09 -6.78 15.10
N TRP A 32 -9.31 -6.66 15.58
CA TRP A 32 -10.48 -6.47 14.73
C TRP A 32 -10.49 -5.14 13.96
N SER A 33 -9.99 -4.08 14.59
CA SER A 33 -9.86 -2.77 13.91
C SER A 33 -8.83 -2.82 12.78
N LEU A 34 -7.71 -3.50 13.01
CA LEU A 34 -6.67 -3.69 11.98
C LEU A 34 -7.16 -4.61 10.86
N TRP A 35 -7.86 -5.69 11.21
CA TRP A 35 -8.48 -6.58 10.24
C TRP A 35 -9.50 -5.84 9.35
N ALA A 36 -10.40 -5.08 9.96
CA ALA A 36 -11.42 -4.32 9.23
C ALA A 36 -10.80 -3.25 8.30
N LEU A 37 -9.72 -2.59 8.75
CA LEU A 37 -8.97 -1.65 7.93
C LEU A 37 -8.33 -2.34 6.72
N GLY A 38 -7.68 -3.48 6.94
CA GLY A 38 -7.05 -4.25 5.87
C GLY A 38 -8.05 -4.77 4.84
N VAL A 39 -9.15 -5.36 5.30
CA VAL A 39 -10.23 -5.85 4.42
C VAL A 39 -10.86 -4.68 3.65
N GLY A 40 -11.16 -3.57 4.32
CA GLY A 40 -11.76 -2.40 3.70
C GLY A 40 -10.87 -1.77 2.61
N ALA A 41 -9.57 -1.73 2.83
CA ALA A 41 -8.63 -1.21 1.83
C ALA A 41 -8.54 -2.10 0.59
N VAL A 42 -8.56 -3.42 0.77
CA VAL A 42 -8.37 -4.38 -0.33
C VAL A 42 -9.65 -4.60 -1.13
N ILE A 43 -10.83 -4.69 -0.48
CA ILE A 43 -12.10 -5.08 -1.12
C ILE A 43 -12.54 -4.09 -2.21
N SER A 44 -12.18 -2.82 -2.08
CA SER A 44 -12.55 -1.77 -3.03
C SER A 44 -12.01 -2.05 -4.44
N GLY A 45 -10.76 -2.46 -4.56
CA GLY A 45 -10.15 -2.83 -5.85
C GLY A 45 -10.67 -4.16 -6.39
N HIS A 46 -10.87 -5.13 -5.53
CA HIS A 46 -11.36 -6.45 -5.92
C HIS A 46 -12.80 -6.43 -6.43
N TYR A 47 -13.63 -5.58 -5.86
CA TYR A 47 -15.02 -5.44 -6.29
C TYR A 47 -15.16 -5.11 -7.79
N SER A 48 -14.24 -4.32 -8.32
CA SER A 48 -14.31 -3.85 -9.71
C SER A 48 -13.57 -4.75 -10.71
N GLY A 49 -12.56 -5.49 -10.27
CA GLY A 49 -11.62 -6.17 -11.18
C GLY A 49 -11.58 -7.70 -11.09
N TRP A 50 -12.29 -8.32 -10.15
CA TRP A 50 -12.18 -9.76 -9.89
C TRP A 50 -12.50 -10.64 -11.10
N ASN A 51 -13.37 -10.18 -12.00
CA ASN A 51 -13.86 -10.94 -13.16
C ASN A 51 -12.97 -10.82 -14.40
N PHE A 52 -12.01 -9.90 -14.46
CA PHE A 52 -11.15 -9.71 -15.64
C PHE A 52 -10.35 -10.97 -15.97
N GLY A 53 -9.90 -11.69 -14.95
CA GLY A 53 -9.18 -12.95 -15.13
C GLY A 53 -10.00 -14.07 -15.77
N LEU A 54 -11.32 -14.03 -15.64
CA LEU A 54 -12.23 -15.04 -16.22
C LEU A 54 -12.25 -14.99 -17.75
N GLY A 55 -11.91 -13.87 -18.38
CA GLY A 55 -11.78 -13.74 -19.83
C GLY A 55 -10.74 -14.69 -20.42
N ASN A 56 -9.75 -15.12 -19.65
CA ASN A 56 -8.74 -16.11 -20.03
C ASN A 56 -9.10 -17.56 -19.62
N GLY A 57 -10.30 -17.76 -19.11
CA GLY A 57 -10.79 -19.05 -18.63
C GLY A 57 -10.60 -19.28 -17.13
N PHE A 58 -11.53 -20.00 -16.52
CA PHE A 58 -11.55 -20.28 -15.07
C PHE A 58 -10.29 -21.01 -14.57
N GLY A 59 -9.79 -21.97 -15.31
CA GLY A 59 -8.59 -22.75 -14.93
C GLY A 59 -7.34 -21.86 -14.85
N SER A 60 -7.14 -20.98 -15.82
CA SER A 60 -6.02 -20.01 -15.83
C SER A 60 -6.10 -19.04 -14.67
N MET A 61 -7.27 -18.54 -14.37
CA MET A 61 -7.50 -17.66 -13.23
C MET A 61 -7.22 -18.36 -11.89
N LEU A 62 -7.65 -19.62 -11.76
CA LEU A 62 -7.43 -20.39 -10.55
C LEU A 62 -5.93 -20.63 -10.28
N ILE A 63 -5.18 -21.00 -11.32
CA ILE A 63 -3.71 -21.19 -11.21
C ILE A 63 -3.04 -19.86 -10.82
N ALA A 64 -3.39 -18.77 -11.49
CA ALA A 64 -2.86 -17.44 -11.16
C ALA A 64 -3.18 -17.04 -9.71
N LEU A 65 -4.38 -17.34 -9.23
CA LEU A 65 -4.80 -17.09 -7.84
C LEU A 65 -3.89 -17.83 -6.84
N PHE A 66 -3.59 -19.10 -7.06
CA PHE A 66 -2.72 -19.85 -6.15
C PHE A 66 -1.28 -19.32 -6.15
N ILE A 67 -0.75 -18.96 -7.32
CA ILE A 67 0.60 -18.38 -7.42
C ILE A 67 0.67 -17.05 -6.67
N ILE A 68 -0.30 -16.15 -6.90
CA ILE A 68 -0.37 -14.84 -6.22
C ILE A 68 -0.58 -15.03 -4.72
N ALA A 69 -1.45 -15.95 -4.30
CA ALA A 69 -1.67 -16.22 -2.89
C ALA A 69 -0.37 -16.67 -2.20
N ALA A 70 0.39 -17.59 -2.81
CA ALA A 70 1.67 -18.02 -2.26
C ALA A 70 2.68 -16.88 -2.15
N MET A 71 2.74 -16.00 -3.16
CA MET A 71 3.59 -14.81 -3.14
C MET A 71 3.20 -13.85 -2.00
N TYR A 72 1.91 -13.54 -1.84
CA TYR A 72 1.42 -12.68 -0.78
C TYR A 72 1.63 -13.28 0.62
N TRP A 73 1.49 -14.58 0.78
CA TRP A 73 1.81 -15.26 2.04
C TRP A 73 3.27 -15.06 2.43
N GLY A 74 4.20 -15.25 1.50
CA GLY A 74 5.61 -14.97 1.74
C GLY A 74 5.87 -13.52 2.14
N LEU A 75 5.25 -12.56 1.45
CA LEU A 75 5.35 -11.14 1.75
C LEU A 75 4.81 -10.82 3.17
N ILE A 76 3.63 -11.35 3.52
CA ILE A 76 2.99 -11.10 4.82
C ILE A 76 3.85 -11.65 5.97
N PHE A 77 4.39 -12.86 5.85
CA PHE A 77 5.28 -13.42 6.88
C PHE A 77 6.56 -12.60 7.03
N SER A 78 7.17 -12.17 5.93
CA SER A 78 8.35 -11.30 5.97
C SER A 78 8.06 -9.97 6.67
N LEU A 79 6.93 -9.33 6.37
CA LEU A 79 6.52 -8.09 7.03
C LEU A 79 6.16 -8.31 8.51
N ALA A 80 5.56 -9.45 8.85
CA ALA A 80 5.22 -9.79 10.22
C ALA A 80 6.47 -9.98 11.11
N GLU A 81 7.57 -10.49 10.56
CA GLU A 81 8.84 -10.60 11.27
C GLU A 81 9.56 -9.25 11.39
N MET A 82 9.55 -8.45 10.33
CA MET A 82 10.25 -7.16 10.33
C MET A 82 9.54 -6.09 11.16
N SER A 83 8.21 -6.13 11.23
CA SER A 83 7.43 -5.10 11.91
C SER A 83 7.72 -4.95 13.41
N PRO A 84 7.87 -6.01 14.20
CA PRO A 84 8.29 -5.89 15.60
C PRO A 84 9.74 -5.44 15.77
N ALA A 85 10.62 -5.83 14.84
CA ALA A 85 12.05 -5.49 14.90
C ALA A 85 12.32 -4.02 14.56
N LEU A 86 11.51 -3.44 13.67
CA LEU A 86 11.62 -2.06 13.21
C LEU A 86 10.27 -1.33 13.36
N PRO A 87 9.87 -0.96 14.58
CA PRO A 87 8.55 -0.36 14.86
C PRO A 87 8.51 1.12 14.45
N HIS A 88 8.78 1.41 13.18
CA HIS A 88 8.75 2.75 12.61
C HIS A 88 7.52 2.98 11.74
N THR A 89 7.07 4.23 11.69
CA THR A 89 6.12 4.69 10.67
C THR A 89 6.78 4.62 9.30
N GLY A 90 6.12 4.05 8.31
CA GLY A 90 6.64 3.94 6.95
C GLY A 90 6.83 2.50 6.46
N ALA A 91 6.48 1.51 7.29
CA ALA A 91 6.41 0.09 6.90
C ALA A 91 7.48 -0.32 5.85
N ALA A 92 7.07 -0.68 4.65
CA ALA A 92 7.96 -1.18 3.60
C ALA A 92 9.07 -0.20 3.23
N TYR A 93 8.80 1.11 3.19
CA TYR A 93 9.82 2.14 3.02
C TYR A 93 10.93 2.05 4.09
N SER A 94 10.52 1.95 5.37
CA SER A 94 11.48 1.87 6.48
C SER A 94 12.30 0.60 6.44
N PHE A 95 11.71 -0.52 6.08
CA PHE A 95 12.39 -1.81 5.95
C PHE A 95 13.38 -1.80 4.78
N ALA A 96 12.96 -1.32 3.61
CA ALA A 96 13.82 -1.18 2.45
C ALA A 96 15.00 -0.24 2.71
N ARG A 97 14.75 0.88 3.39
CA ARG A 97 15.81 1.83 3.77
C ARG A 97 16.81 1.21 4.75
N SER A 98 16.34 0.41 5.71
CA SER A 98 17.21 -0.25 6.69
C SER A 98 18.06 -1.35 6.05
N ALA A 99 17.49 -2.13 5.10
CA ALA A 99 18.17 -3.26 4.47
C ALA A 99 19.07 -2.85 3.29
N MET A 100 18.61 -1.92 2.44
CA MET A 100 19.25 -1.54 1.18
C MET A 100 19.78 -0.10 1.18
N GLY A 101 19.69 0.60 2.31
CA GLY A 101 20.15 1.98 2.44
C GLY A 101 19.22 3.01 1.76
N PRO A 102 19.72 4.26 1.55
CA PRO A 102 18.91 5.38 1.06
C PRO A 102 18.27 5.13 -0.30
N TRP A 103 18.96 4.46 -1.20
CA TRP A 103 18.46 4.14 -2.54
C TRP A 103 17.28 3.17 -2.51
N GLY A 104 17.38 2.11 -1.69
CA GLY A 104 16.25 1.19 -1.48
C GLY A 104 15.02 1.89 -0.93
N GLY A 105 15.22 2.76 0.07
CA GLY A 105 14.14 3.59 0.60
C GLY A 105 13.54 4.53 -0.46
N MET A 106 14.36 5.16 -1.28
CA MET A 106 13.85 6.07 -2.34
C MET A 106 13.00 5.33 -3.37
N ILE A 107 13.46 4.18 -3.87
CA ILE A 107 12.73 3.38 -4.85
C ILE A 107 11.40 2.91 -4.27
N THR A 108 11.42 2.36 -3.05
CA THR A 108 10.20 1.89 -2.38
C THR A 108 9.23 3.04 -2.13
N GLY A 109 9.70 4.18 -1.63
CA GLY A 109 8.85 5.35 -1.39
C GLY A 109 8.23 5.92 -2.65
N LEU A 110 8.94 5.94 -3.77
CA LEU A 110 8.40 6.33 -5.07
C LEU A 110 7.34 5.33 -5.56
N ALA A 111 7.59 4.03 -5.43
CA ALA A 111 6.64 2.99 -5.81
C ALA A 111 5.34 3.09 -5.00
N GLU A 112 5.44 3.23 -3.67
CA GLU A 112 4.29 3.45 -2.79
C GLU A 112 3.54 4.74 -3.16
N SER A 113 4.25 5.83 -3.44
CA SER A 113 3.62 7.10 -3.82
C SER A 113 2.82 6.97 -5.12
N ILE A 114 3.36 6.27 -6.11
CA ILE A 114 2.67 5.99 -7.37
C ILE A 114 1.43 5.12 -7.11
N GLU A 115 1.55 4.09 -6.29
CA GLU A 115 0.42 3.22 -5.92
C GLU A 115 -0.70 4.01 -5.24
N TYR A 116 -0.38 4.83 -4.25
CA TYR A 116 -1.37 5.64 -3.53
C TYR A 116 -2.01 6.75 -4.37
N ILE A 117 -1.40 7.17 -5.46
CA ILE A 117 -1.98 8.11 -6.42
C ILE A 117 -2.89 7.38 -7.41
N LEU A 118 -2.41 6.27 -7.97
CA LEU A 118 -3.14 5.55 -9.02
C LEU A 118 -4.34 4.77 -8.48
N THR A 119 -4.24 4.17 -7.30
CA THR A 119 -5.31 3.34 -6.74
C THR A 119 -6.61 4.11 -6.53
N PRO A 120 -6.65 5.29 -5.88
CA PRO A 120 -7.85 6.08 -5.76
C PRO A 120 -8.41 6.52 -7.11
N ALA A 121 -7.55 6.90 -8.06
CA ALA A 121 -7.98 7.33 -9.39
C ALA A 121 -8.73 6.21 -10.14
N VAL A 122 -8.21 4.98 -10.07
CA VAL A 122 -8.85 3.80 -10.67
C VAL A 122 -10.19 3.49 -9.99
N ILE A 123 -10.26 3.57 -8.66
CA ILE A 123 -11.49 3.33 -7.90
C ILE A 123 -12.57 4.35 -8.30
N VAL A 124 -12.23 5.63 -8.35
CA VAL A 124 -13.15 6.71 -8.74
C VAL A 124 -13.65 6.50 -10.17
N PHE A 125 -12.78 6.10 -11.09
CA PHE A 125 -13.18 5.76 -12.47
C PHE A 125 -14.21 4.64 -12.51
N PHE A 126 -14.01 3.55 -11.75
CA PHE A 126 -14.98 2.45 -11.70
C PHE A 126 -16.29 2.86 -11.04
N ILE A 127 -16.27 3.64 -9.97
CA ILE A 127 -17.47 4.18 -9.34
C ILE A 127 -18.27 5.00 -10.36
N GLY A 128 -17.62 5.91 -11.08
CA GLY A 128 -18.25 6.69 -12.13
C GLY A 128 -18.87 5.83 -13.24
N SER A 129 -18.18 4.77 -13.64
CA SER A 129 -18.68 3.83 -14.66
C SER A 129 -19.92 3.07 -14.17
N TYR A 130 -19.94 2.62 -12.91
CA TYR A 130 -21.12 1.97 -12.32
C TYR A 130 -22.30 2.91 -12.17
N LEU A 131 -22.06 4.14 -11.70
CA LEU A 131 -23.12 5.13 -11.59
C LEU A 131 -23.69 5.48 -12.97
N GLY A 132 -22.82 5.66 -13.96
CA GLY A 132 -23.25 5.85 -15.35
C GLY A 132 -24.12 4.72 -15.87
N ALA A 133 -23.79 3.47 -15.55
CA ALA A 133 -24.59 2.31 -15.95
C ALA A 133 -25.93 2.22 -15.19
N ILE A 134 -25.96 2.56 -13.90
CA ILE A 134 -27.19 2.53 -13.07
C ILE A 134 -28.17 3.62 -13.50
N PHE A 135 -27.67 4.82 -13.78
CA PHE A 135 -28.48 5.97 -14.14
C PHE A 135 -28.68 6.14 -15.67
N GLU A 136 -28.16 5.19 -16.46
CA GLU A 136 -28.19 5.20 -17.93
C GLU A 136 -27.65 6.53 -18.51
N THR A 137 -26.65 7.13 -17.86
CA THR A 137 -26.05 8.38 -18.31
C THR A 137 -24.96 8.13 -19.34
N GLY A 138 -24.86 9.03 -20.33
CA GLY A 138 -23.83 8.95 -21.34
C GLY A 138 -22.41 9.25 -20.81
N PRO A 139 -21.37 8.99 -21.64
CA PRO A 139 -19.96 9.21 -21.25
C PRO A 139 -19.65 10.66 -20.84
N GLU A 140 -20.44 11.61 -21.30
CA GLU A 140 -20.33 13.04 -20.99
C GLU A 140 -20.58 13.36 -19.51
N TRP A 141 -21.30 12.50 -18.79
CA TRP A 141 -21.57 12.65 -17.37
C TRP A 141 -20.46 12.07 -16.46
N GLN A 142 -19.55 11.29 -17.02
CA GLN A 142 -18.48 10.67 -16.23
C GLN A 142 -17.66 11.66 -15.38
N PRO A 143 -17.24 12.84 -15.90
CA PRO A 143 -16.53 13.81 -15.07
C PRO A 143 -17.35 14.31 -13.87
N GLY A 144 -18.67 14.37 -14.00
CA GLY A 144 -19.58 14.72 -12.91
C GLY A 144 -19.65 13.66 -11.80
N TRP A 145 -19.46 12.39 -12.17
CA TRP A 145 -19.44 11.29 -11.20
C TRP A 145 -18.11 11.15 -10.47
N TRP A 146 -17.04 11.76 -10.98
CA TRP A 146 -15.70 11.74 -10.35
C TRP A 146 -15.52 12.87 -9.31
N ALA A 147 -16.36 13.87 -9.35
CA ALA A 147 -16.31 15.04 -8.46
C ALA A 147 -16.97 14.78 -7.10
#